data_c9ec61c5afac56800581656b45227ecc
#
_entry.id   c9ec61c5afac56800581656b45227ecc
#
_cell.length_a   1.000
_cell.length_b   1.000
_cell.length_c   1.000
_cell.angle_alpha   90.00
_cell.angle_beta   90.00
_cell.angle_gamma   90.00
#
_symmetry.space_group_name_H-M   'P 1'
#
loop_
_entity.id
_entity.type
_entity.pdbx_description
1 polymer ?
#
loop_
_entity_poly.entity_id
_entity_poly.type
_entity_poly.pdbx_seq_one_letter_code
_entity_poly.pdbx_strand_id
1 'polypeptide(L)'
;MDKLTPEQRHRCMAAIKGKNTKPELLVRKFLFRHGFRYRLNSPRLPGHPDIVLKKYRTVIFVNGCFWHGHEGCKHYVLPKSNTEYWKTKIERNRTRDVEVQTKLASMGWHFINIWECQLKPKVRQETLESLVNTLKYIHFTEQKPKQYELSEKSYFIAAEEMEEYGE
;
A
#
# COMPACT_ATOMS: atom_id res chain seq x y z
N MET A 1 26.81 23.03 -5.59
CA MET A 1 27.86 22.31 -6.31
C MET A 1 27.70 20.82 -6.05
N ASP A 2 27.67 20.03 -7.08
CA ASP A 2 27.58 18.58 -6.94
C ASP A 2 28.92 18.04 -6.40
N LYS A 3 28.90 17.41 -5.24
CA LYS A 3 30.11 16.98 -4.54
C LYS A 3 30.67 15.64 -5.02
N LEU A 4 29.97 14.96 -5.94
CA LEU A 4 30.31 13.61 -6.40
C LEU A 4 30.96 13.66 -7.80
N THR A 5 32.02 12.87 -8.00
CA THR A 5 32.55 12.64 -9.35
C THR A 5 31.57 11.80 -10.18
N PRO A 6 31.67 11.81 -11.53
CA PRO A 6 30.84 10.98 -12.40
C PRO A 6 30.88 9.49 -12.02
N GLU A 7 32.03 8.95 -11.64
CA GLU A 7 32.22 7.56 -11.24
C GLU A 7 31.55 7.27 -9.89
N GLN A 8 31.68 8.18 -8.92
CA GLN A 8 31.02 8.08 -7.62
C GLN A 8 29.51 8.12 -7.79
N ARG A 9 29.01 9.01 -8.66
CA ARG A 9 27.58 9.10 -8.99
C ARG A 9 27.10 7.81 -9.63
N HIS A 10 27.84 7.27 -10.61
CA HIS A 10 27.50 6.01 -11.27
C HIS A 10 27.40 4.86 -10.24
N ARG A 11 28.36 4.73 -9.32
CA ARG A 11 28.31 3.72 -8.24
C ARG A 11 27.11 3.91 -7.32
N CYS A 12 26.80 5.16 -6.91
CA CYS A 12 25.61 5.44 -6.10
C CYS A 12 24.33 5.02 -6.81
N MET A 13 24.21 5.35 -8.10
CA MET A 13 23.02 5.00 -8.90
C MET A 13 22.90 3.47 -9.10
N ALA A 14 24.01 2.79 -9.37
CA ALA A 14 24.04 1.33 -9.50
C ALA A 14 23.72 0.58 -8.20
N ALA A 15 24.00 1.20 -7.06
CA ALA A 15 23.69 0.63 -5.73
C ALA A 15 22.22 0.79 -5.31
N ILE A 16 21.41 1.54 -6.06
CA ILE A 16 19.98 1.73 -5.76
C ILE A 16 19.24 0.43 -6.04
N LYS A 17 18.68 -0.13 -4.98
CA LYS A 17 17.89 -1.36 -5.06
C LYS A 17 16.47 -1.03 -5.51
N GLY A 18 15.98 -1.74 -6.52
CA GLY A 18 14.59 -1.66 -6.97
C GLY A 18 13.60 -2.50 -6.15
N LYS A 19 14.08 -3.29 -5.17
CA LYS A 19 13.27 -4.17 -4.33
C LYS A 19 13.94 -4.35 -2.97
N ASN A 20 13.12 -4.68 -1.96
CA ASN A 20 13.58 -4.92 -0.57
C ASN A 20 14.34 -3.72 0.00
N THR A 21 13.86 -2.53 -0.29
CA THR A 21 14.37 -1.30 0.28
C THR A 21 14.08 -1.21 1.77
N LYS A 22 14.85 -0.41 2.51
CA LYS A 22 14.62 -0.19 3.95
C LYS A 22 13.19 0.27 4.26
N PRO A 23 12.58 1.23 3.52
CA PRO A 23 11.19 1.63 3.70
C PRO A 23 10.21 0.46 3.51
N GLU A 24 10.34 -0.33 2.44
CA GLU A 24 9.48 -1.49 2.20
C GLU A 24 9.56 -2.51 3.34
N LEU A 25 10.77 -2.85 3.81
CA LEU A 25 10.97 -3.79 4.91
C LEU A 25 10.33 -3.29 6.21
N LEU A 26 10.35 -1.98 6.46
CA LEU A 26 9.73 -1.38 7.63
C LEU A 26 8.21 -1.56 7.59
N VAL A 27 7.57 -1.23 6.47
CA VAL A 27 6.12 -1.41 6.27
C VAL A 27 5.74 -2.89 6.42
N ARG A 28 6.48 -3.79 5.77
CA ARG A 28 6.26 -5.25 5.82
C ARG A 28 6.29 -5.78 7.24
N LYS A 29 7.34 -5.44 8.01
CA LYS A 29 7.50 -5.87 9.41
C LYS A 29 6.35 -5.37 10.28
N PHE A 30 5.95 -4.13 10.09
CA PHE A 30 4.85 -3.54 10.85
C PHE A 30 3.53 -4.24 10.57
N LEU A 31 3.17 -4.42 9.30
CA LEU A 31 1.95 -5.13 8.91
C LEU A 31 1.93 -6.58 9.43
N PHE A 32 3.06 -7.29 9.32
CA PHE A 32 3.15 -8.66 9.81
C PHE A 32 2.91 -8.77 11.33
N ARG A 33 3.49 -7.85 12.12
CA ARG A 33 3.28 -7.77 13.57
C ARG A 33 1.82 -7.48 13.95
N HIS A 34 1.09 -6.77 13.09
CA HIS A 34 -0.33 -6.48 13.28
C HIS A 34 -1.26 -7.56 12.68
N GLY A 35 -0.73 -8.73 12.38
CA GLY A 35 -1.51 -9.88 11.93
C GLY A 35 -1.86 -9.90 10.45
N PHE A 36 -1.40 -8.93 9.66
CA PHE A 36 -1.64 -8.93 8.21
C PHE A 36 -0.77 -9.97 7.50
N ARG A 37 -1.36 -10.68 6.56
CA ARG A 37 -0.67 -11.61 5.67
C ARG A 37 -0.72 -11.09 4.25
N TYR A 38 0.42 -11.05 3.59
CA TYR A 38 0.59 -10.43 2.28
C TYR A 38 1.51 -11.25 1.37
N ARG A 39 1.45 -10.93 0.09
CA ARG A 39 2.40 -11.39 -0.93
C ARG A 39 3.24 -10.21 -1.40
N LEU A 40 4.42 -10.49 -1.93
CA LEU A 40 5.37 -9.48 -2.37
C LEU A 40 5.49 -9.48 -3.89
N ASN A 41 5.71 -8.30 -4.46
CA ASN A 41 6.12 -8.09 -5.85
C ASN A 41 5.35 -8.97 -6.86
N SER A 42 4.00 -8.98 -6.77
CA SER A 42 3.19 -9.84 -7.62
C SER A 42 3.29 -9.43 -9.10
N PRO A 43 3.79 -10.29 -9.99
CA PRO A 43 3.85 -9.98 -11.41
C PRO A 43 2.47 -10.03 -12.11
N ARG A 44 1.46 -10.56 -11.42
CA ARG A 44 0.09 -10.69 -11.94
C ARG A 44 -0.75 -9.42 -11.83
N LEU A 45 -0.27 -8.43 -11.08
CA LEU A 45 -0.96 -7.16 -10.91
C LEU A 45 -0.20 -6.03 -11.60
N PRO A 46 -0.92 -5.05 -12.17
CA PRO A 46 -0.30 -3.87 -12.77
C PRO A 46 0.67 -3.19 -11.80
N GLY A 47 1.81 -2.72 -12.32
CA GLY A 47 2.81 -1.98 -11.57
C GLY A 47 3.66 -2.79 -10.58
N HIS A 48 3.49 -4.12 -10.51
CA HIS A 48 4.24 -5.00 -9.59
C HIS A 48 4.27 -4.47 -8.15
N PRO A 49 3.11 -4.35 -7.48
CA PRO A 49 3.01 -3.74 -6.16
C PRO A 49 3.97 -4.38 -5.15
N ASP A 50 4.56 -3.58 -4.27
CA ASP A 50 5.50 -4.05 -3.25
C ASP A 50 4.87 -5.01 -2.25
N ILE A 51 3.58 -4.76 -1.91
CA ILE A 51 2.81 -5.56 -0.96
C ILE A 51 1.40 -5.78 -1.52
N VAL A 52 0.93 -7.02 -1.48
CA VAL A 52 -0.41 -7.42 -1.95
C VAL A 52 -1.18 -8.10 -0.82
N LEU A 53 -2.24 -7.47 -0.37
CA LEU A 53 -3.13 -7.93 0.69
C LEU A 53 -4.42 -8.48 0.05
N LYS A 54 -4.41 -9.75 -0.36
CA LYS A 54 -5.54 -10.37 -1.09
C LYS A 54 -6.86 -10.30 -0.32
N LYS A 55 -6.82 -10.58 0.98
CA LYS A 55 -8.00 -10.55 1.85
C LYS A 55 -8.69 -9.18 1.84
N TYR A 56 -7.92 -8.12 1.64
CA TYR A 56 -8.37 -6.73 1.67
C TYR A 56 -8.54 -6.15 0.25
N ARG A 57 -8.32 -6.94 -0.80
CA ARG A 57 -8.24 -6.47 -2.19
C ARG A 57 -7.42 -5.18 -2.34
N THR A 58 -6.36 -5.06 -1.56
CA THR A 58 -5.55 -3.84 -1.46
C THR A 58 -4.10 -4.14 -1.82
N VAL A 59 -3.51 -3.24 -2.57
CA VAL A 59 -2.08 -3.21 -2.85
C VAL A 59 -1.43 -1.98 -2.25
N ILE A 60 -0.15 -2.08 -1.91
CA ILE A 60 0.62 -0.98 -1.36
C ILE A 60 1.87 -0.79 -2.20
N PHE A 61 2.12 0.46 -2.58
CA PHE A 61 3.35 0.93 -3.19
C PHE A 61 4.12 1.78 -2.17
N VAL A 62 5.41 1.50 -2.03
CA VAL A 62 6.31 2.26 -1.15
C VAL A 62 7.24 3.10 -2.02
N ASN A 63 6.81 4.33 -2.28
CA ASN A 63 7.40 5.19 -3.28
C ASN A 63 8.55 6.05 -2.72
N GLY A 64 9.70 6.03 -3.39
CA GLY A 64 10.76 6.99 -3.16
C GLY A 64 10.37 8.39 -3.66
N CYS A 65 10.52 9.42 -2.82
CA CYS A 65 10.05 10.76 -3.13
C CYS A 65 10.66 11.36 -4.41
N PHE A 66 11.92 11.10 -4.67
CA PHE A 66 12.60 11.57 -5.89
C PHE A 66 12.08 10.84 -7.14
N TRP A 67 12.02 9.51 -7.11
CA TRP A 67 11.73 8.68 -8.27
C TRP A 67 10.31 8.82 -8.81
N HIS A 68 9.36 9.13 -7.92
CA HIS A 68 7.95 9.28 -8.24
C HIS A 68 7.46 10.73 -8.17
N GLY A 69 8.40 11.70 -8.05
CA GLY A 69 8.09 13.13 -8.12
C GLY A 69 7.11 13.61 -7.05
N HIS A 70 7.38 13.28 -5.78
CA HIS A 70 6.48 13.63 -4.67
C HIS A 70 6.39 15.15 -4.49
N GLU A 71 5.29 15.75 -4.96
CA GLU A 71 5.07 17.20 -4.95
C GLU A 71 5.05 17.77 -3.53
N GLY A 72 5.57 18.97 -3.37
CA GLY A 72 5.66 19.66 -2.07
C GLY A 72 6.65 19.02 -1.09
N CYS A 73 7.33 17.94 -1.46
CA CYS A 73 8.26 17.24 -0.59
C CYS A 73 9.68 17.80 -0.72
N LYS A 74 10.29 18.15 0.42
CA LYS A 74 11.69 18.63 0.46
C LYS A 74 12.73 17.61 -0.05
N HIS A 75 12.35 16.33 -0.16
CA HIS A 75 13.21 15.26 -0.69
C HIS A 75 13.06 15.10 -2.21
N TYR A 76 12.15 15.83 -2.84
CA TYR A 76 12.01 15.89 -4.27
C TYR A 76 12.69 17.16 -4.79
N VAL A 77 13.98 17.04 -5.12
CA VAL A 77 14.77 18.13 -5.68
C VAL A 77 15.43 17.64 -6.96
N LEU A 78 15.13 18.28 -8.07
CA LEU A 78 15.74 17.97 -9.35
C LEU A 78 17.24 18.31 -9.33
N PRO A 79 18.11 17.40 -9.82
CA PRO A 79 19.53 17.68 -9.96
C PRO A 79 19.78 18.85 -10.91
N LYS A 80 20.76 19.67 -10.61
CA LYS A 80 21.18 20.79 -11.50
C LYS A 80 21.84 20.31 -12.78
N SER A 81 22.43 19.11 -12.78
CA SER A 81 23.01 18.45 -13.95
C SER A 81 21.98 17.55 -14.62
N ASN A 82 21.91 17.59 -15.96
CA ASN A 82 20.95 16.80 -16.76
C ASN A 82 19.49 16.97 -16.32
N THR A 83 19.10 18.18 -15.97
CA THR A 83 17.78 18.50 -15.42
C THR A 83 16.65 18.05 -16.32
N GLU A 84 16.75 18.29 -17.65
CA GLU A 84 15.72 17.88 -18.61
C GLU A 84 15.57 16.34 -18.68
N TYR A 85 16.68 15.61 -18.64
CA TYR A 85 16.63 14.14 -18.57
C TYR A 85 15.86 13.65 -17.33
N TRP A 86 16.17 14.23 -16.16
CA TRP A 86 15.50 13.84 -14.90
C TRP A 86 14.04 14.24 -14.89
N LYS A 87 13.71 15.42 -15.40
CA LYS A 87 12.33 15.89 -15.52
C LYS A 87 11.50 14.94 -16.38
N THR A 88 11.99 14.62 -17.58
CA THR A 88 11.33 13.69 -18.50
C THR A 88 11.18 12.29 -17.88
N LYS A 89 12.20 11.80 -17.19
CA LYS A 89 12.16 10.48 -16.55
C LYS A 89 11.16 10.41 -15.42
N ILE A 90 11.11 11.42 -14.56
CA ILE A 90 10.17 11.48 -13.44
C ILE A 90 8.74 11.65 -13.97
N GLU A 91 8.51 12.49 -14.97
CA GLU A 91 7.21 12.64 -15.60
C GLU A 91 6.69 11.32 -16.18
N ARG A 92 7.55 10.58 -16.89
CA ARG A 92 7.20 9.23 -17.37
C ARG A 92 6.84 8.28 -16.23
N ASN A 93 7.55 8.33 -15.10
CA ASN A 93 7.22 7.51 -13.95
C ASN A 93 5.86 7.89 -13.37
N ARG A 94 5.56 9.18 -13.24
CA ARG A 94 4.26 9.68 -12.75
C ARG A 94 3.10 9.26 -13.66
N THR A 95 3.25 9.40 -14.97
CA THR A 95 2.24 8.95 -15.93
C THR A 95 1.98 7.46 -15.80
N ARG A 96 3.03 6.66 -15.73
CA ARG A 96 2.92 5.20 -15.51
C ARG A 96 2.22 4.88 -14.17
N ASP A 97 2.53 5.61 -13.10
CA ASP A 97 1.92 5.38 -11.79
C ASP A 97 0.40 5.64 -11.84
N VAL A 98 -0.04 6.70 -12.52
CA VAL A 98 -1.47 6.99 -12.75
C VAL A 98 -2.14 5.89 -13.57
N GLU A 99 -1.52 5.43 -14.66
CA GLU A 99 -2.05 4.33 -15.47
C GLU A 99 -2.20 3.04 -14.67
N VAL A 100 -1.20 2.71 -13.84
CA VAL A 100 -1.23 1.54 -12.96
C VAL A 100 -2.37 1.64 -11.95
N GLN A 101 -2.54 2.79 -11.32
CA GLN A 101 -3.60 3.02 -10.35
C GLN A 101 -4.98 2.91 -10.99
N THR A 102 -5.17 3.47 -12.18
CA THR A 102 -6.41 3.38 -12.95
C THR A 102 -6.74 1.92 -13.31
N LYS A 103 -5.75 1.15 -13.76
CA LYS A 103 -5.92 -0.29 -14.06
C LYS A 103 -6.28 -1.08 -12.81
N LEU A 104 -5.62 -0.83 -11.69
CA LEU A 104 -5.93 -1.50 -10.42
C LEU A 104 -7.36 -1.20 -9.96
N ALA A 105 -7.77 0.07 -10.02
CA ALA A 105 -9.12 0.49 -9.67
C ALA A 105 -10.18 -0.20 -10.56
N SER A 106 -9.95 -0.27 -11.89
CA SER A 106 -10.86 -0.96 -12.82
C SER A 106 -10.97 -2.47 -12.55
N MET A 107 -9.93 -3.07 -11.97
CA MET A 107 -9.93 -4.47 -11.52
C MET A 107 -10.56 -4.65 -10.12
N GLY A 108 -11.06 -3.60 -9.49
CA GLY A 108 -11.64 -3.61 -8.14
C GLY A 108 -10.60 -3.78 -7.04
N TRP A 109 -9.37 -3.31 -7.26
CA TRP A 109 -8.33 -3.27 -6.24
C TRP A 109 -8.20 -1.87 -5.67
N HIS A 110 -8.11 -1.78 -4.35
CA HIS A 110 -7.65 -0.56 -3.67
C HIS A 110 -6.13 -0.46 -3.79
N PHE A 111 -5.63 0.76 -3.87
CA PHE A 111 -4.21 1.02 -3.86
C PHE A 111 -3.87 2.09 -2.80
N ILE A 112 -2.76 1.91 -2.12
CA ILE A 112 -2.25 2.83 -1.12
C ILE A 112 -0.81 3.17 -1.47
N ASN A 113 -0.51 4.46 -1.61
CA ASN A 113 0.84 4.95 -1.81
C ASN A 113 1.41 5.42 -0.47
N ILE A 114 2.55 4.89 -0.07
CA ILE A 114 3.30 5.33 1.09
C ILE A 114 4.59 5.96 0.59
N TRP A 115 4.84 7.19 0.99
CA TRP A 115 6.04 7.90 0.61
C TRP A 115 7.19 7.67 1.59
N GLU A 116 8.41 7.58 1.08
CA GLU A 116 9.61 7.40 1.90
C GLU A 116 9.74 8.46 3.02
N CYS A 117 9.35 9.73 2.74
CA CYS A 117 9.38 10.80 3.74
C CYS A 117 8.43 10.54 4.91
N GLN A 118 7.31 9.86 4.69
CA GLN A 118 6.34 9.49 5.72
C GLN A 118 6.84 8.37 6.64
N LEU A 119 7.92 7.68 6.24
CA LEU A 119 8.54 6.61 7.03
C LEU A 119 9.78 7.06 7.82
N LYS A 120 10.04 8.37 7.88
CA LYS A 120 11.11 8.95 8.71
C LYS A 120 10.73 8.83 10.21
N PRO A 121 11.72 8.71 11.12
CA PRO A 121 11.49 8.42 12.54
C PRO A 121 10.42 9.24 13.23
N LYS A 122 10.29 10.53 12.89
CA LYS A 122 9.36 11.46 13.54
C LYS A 122 7.88 11.21 13.22
N VAL A 123 7.58 10.67 12.03
CA VAL A 123 6.20 10.56 11.50
C VAL A 123 5.80 9.12 11.16
N ARG A 124 6.76 8.19 11.13
CA ARG A 124 6.50 6.82 10.68
C ARG A 124 5.46 6.08 11.51
N GLN A 125 5.41 6.32 12.80
CA GLN A 125 4.48 5.61 13.69
C GLN A 125 3.04 5.97 13.33
N GLU A 126 2.74 7.26 13.22
CA GLU A 126 1.44 7.76 12.80
C GLU A 126 1.04 7.24 11.41
N THR A 127 1.98 7.28 10.44
CA THR A 127 1.75 6.76 9.08
C THR A 127 1.39 5.28 9.09
N LEU A 128 2.12 4.48 9.86
CA LEU A 128 1.91 3.03 9.91
C LEU A 128 0.62 2.65 10.66
N GLU A 129 0.26 3.37 11.70
CA GLU A 129 -1.01 3.20 12.40
C GLU A 129 -2.19 3.60 11.51
N SER A 130 -2.07 4.72 10.80
CA SER A 130 -3.06 5.15 9.80
C SER A 130 -3.25 4.10 8.71
N LEU A 131 -2.17 3.49 8.23
CA LEU A 131 -2.23 2.38 7.26
C LEU A 131 -3.05 1.20 7.79
N VAL A 132 -2.80 0.77 9.02
CA VAL A 132 -3.54 -0.33 9.66
C VAL A 132 -5.02 0.00 9.79
N ASN A 133 -5.33 1.22 10.22
CA ASN A 133 -6.72 1.67 10.36
C ASN A 133 -7.43 1.73 9.00
N THR A 134 -6.76 2.22 7.96
CA THR A 134 -7.29 2.25 6.59
C THR A 134 -7.59 0.83 6.09
N LEU A 135 -6.68 -0.13 6.30
CA LEU A 135 -6.89 -1.52 5.90
C LEU A 135 -8.07 -2.17 6.65
N LYS A 136 -8.21 -1.91 7.94
CA LYS A 136 -9.36 -2.39 8.72
C LYS A 136 -10.66 -1.79 8.23
N TYR A 137 -10.67 -0.49 7.92
CA TYR A 137 -11.83 0.21 7.37
C TYR A 137 -12.25 -0.36 6.02
N ILE A 138 -11.32 -0.55 5.08
CA ILE A 138 -11.58 -1.18 3.78
C ILE A 138 -12.21 -2.56 3.98
N HIS A 139 -11.63 -3.36 4.86
CA HIS A 139 -12.16 -4.71 5.13
C HIS A 139 -13.58 -4.68 5.70
N PHE A 140 -13.85 -3.76 6.59
CA PHE A 140 -15.17 -3.59 7.20
C PHE A 140 -16.21 -3.15 6.17
N THR A 141 -15.89 -2.19 5.32
CA THR A 141 -16.82 -1.64 4.30
C THR A 141 -17.07 -2.60 3.15
N GLU A 142 -16.12 -3.47 2.81
CA GLU A 142 -16.29 -4.47 1.75
C GLU A 142 -16.98 -5.76 2.20
N GLN A 143 -17.15 -5.98 3.50
CA GLN A 143 -17.95 -7.09 3.98
C GLN A 143 -19.43 -6.78 3.70
N LYS A 144 -19.98 -7.37 2.63
CA LYS A 144 -21.44 -7.38 2.46
C LYS A 144 -22.05 -8.04 3.70
N PRO A 145 -23.08 -7.44 4.31
CA PRO A 145 -23.79 -8.08 5.40
C PRO A 145 -24.25 -9.46 4.91
N LYS A 146 -23.91 -10.49 5.66
CA LYS A 146 -24.43 -11.83 5.39
C LYS A 146 -25.90 -11.80 5.74
N GLN A 147 -26.76 -12.04 4.77
CA GLN A 147 -28.16 -12.23 5.00
C GLN A 147 -28.33 -13.67 5.51
N TYR A 148 -28.77 -13.82 6.75
CA TYR A 148 -29.12 -15.11 7.31
C TYR A 148 -30.64 -15.27 7.16
N GLU A 149 -31.06 -16.25 6.37
CA GLU A 149 -32.44 -16.71 6.35
C GLU A 149 -32.59 -17.68 7.53
N LEU A 150 -33.38 -17.29 8.50
CA LEU A 150 -33.82 -18.21 9.56
C LEU A 150 -34.78 -19.21 8.93
N SER A 151 -34.45 -20.48 8.92
CA SER A 151 -35.38 -21.50 8.47
C SER A 151 -36.57 -21.56 9.43
N GLU A 152 -37.78 -21.78 8.90
CA GLU A 152 -39.00 -21.91 9.73
C GLU A 152 -38.84 -22.90 10.87
N LYS A 153 -38.03 -23.95 10.70
CA LYS A 153 -37.70 -24.91 11.75
C LYS A 153 -37.02 -24.30 12.98
N SER A 154 -36.25 -23.23 12.84
CA SER A 154 -35.58 -22.58 13.98
C SER A 154 -36.55 -21.79 14.88
N TYR A 155 -37.69 -21.38 14.36
CA TYR A 155 -38.74 -20.75 15.15
C TYR A 155 -39.50 -21.74 16.03
N PHE A 156 -39.71 -22.97 15.54
CA PHE A 156 -40.42 -24.03 16.32
C PHE A 156 -39.59 -24.50 17.49
N ILE A 157 -38.28 -24.68 17.33
CA ILE A 157 -37.38 -25.12 18.43
C ILE A 157 -37.32 -24.06 19.53
N ALA A 158 -37.23 -22.79 19.18
CA ALA A 158 -37.21 -21.67 20.15
C ALA A 158 -38.55 -21.48 20.86
N ALA A 159 -39.66 -21.80 20.24
CA ALA A 159 -41.00 -21.75 20.86
C ALA A 159 -41.23 -22.90 21.84
N GLU A 160 -40.81 -24.14 21.50
CA GLU A 160 -40.90 -25.31 22.40
C GLU A 160 -40.01 -25.11 23.65
N GLU A 161 -38.78 -24.55 23.52
CA GLU A 161 -37.93 -24.30 24.68
C GLU A 161 -38.47 -23.18 25.59
N MET A 162 -39.28 -22.23 25.08
CA MET A 162 -39.88 -21.18 25.91
C MET A 162 -41.14 -21.68 26.66
N GLU A 163 -41.85 -22.72 26.19
CA GLU A 163 -42.97 -23.32 26.91
C GLU A 163 -42.52 -24.22 28.07
N GLU A 164 -41.33 -24.82 27.98
CA GLU A 164 -40.77 -25.67 29.06
C GLU A 164 -40.24 -24.90 30.29
N TYR A 165 -40.01 -23.57 30.16
CA TYR A 165 -39.57 -22.71 31.26
C TYR A 165 -40.67 -21.83 31.89
N GLY A 166 -41.92 -22.09 31.54
CA GLY A 166 -43.11 -21.30 31.97
C GLY A 166 -44.03 -21.93 32.98
N GLU A 167 -43.60 -22.98 33.74
CA GLU A 167 -44.32 -23.53 34.89
C GLU A 167 -43.60 -23.28 36.24
#